data_5e8ba1615bf8468ae80bab51c2aaacd8
#
_entry.id   5e8ba1615bf8468ae80bab51c2aaacd8
#
_cell.length_a   1.000
_cell.length_b   1.000
_cell.length_c   1.000
_cell.angle_alpha   90.00
_cell.angle_beta   90.00
_cell.angle_gamma   90.00
#
_symmetry.space_group_name_H-M   'P 1'
#
loop_
_entity.id
_entity.type
_entity.pdbx_description
1 polymer ?
#
loop_
_entity_poly.entity_id
_entity_poly.type
_entity_poly.pdbx_seq_one_letter_code
_entity_poly.pdbx_strand_id
1 'polypeptide(L)'
;MLTIASFAQHDNLSNLSAEWVRTPARNAATDASDIVVYNPAGLVKLNNGFHINLGNQSLFRKPSHTFDFGLGGGEQTYTQDGNDLFLPNLYMTYKQNNFALFTGVFMAGGGATANYPTGSITTELIGLQALMGAQGAYAAYDHQSMKASSFYLTTTLGGSYAVNEMISFAVAGRYISATNKTQAGLSLTQSPIMLPDSRFELNTIETASGFGGVFSMMVQASPRTRFTARYESAVQMDFETKTKKDDLGITTDGSKSRRDLPSVIAFGAAFAATPTVMIYGDFNYYAQSSANWGTSTMATEEKNYANLAGDAMGINIASTFQAGKNFLFSVGGGYTDFQYSDRNGYFTKAGAFETAPDDNYNINTGMSYTISNNITFTAAYMHTFYKDQTVTAVLAQPLDVKVKTSNSLDAIAIGVDIKF
;
A
#
# COMPACT_ATOMS: atom_id res chain seq x y z
N MET A 1 -19.93 19.49 -0.72
CA MET A 1 -19.95 18.40 0.26
C MET A 1 -18.56 17.77 0.21
N LEU A 2 -17.74 17.97 1.23
CA LEU A 2 -16.47 17.28 1.35
C LEU A 2 -16.82 15.82 1.71
N THR A 3 -16.71 14.92 0.76
CA THR A 3 -16.63 13.50 1.10
C THR A 3 -15.27 13.29 1.74
N ILE A 4 -15.24 12.87 3.01
CA ILE A 4 -14.05 12.25 3.57
C ILE A 4 -13.92 10.93 2.82
N ALA A 5 -13.27 10.98 1.67
CA ALA A 5 -12.90 9.79 0.96
C ALA A 5 -11.86 9.09 1.85
N SER A 6 -12.18 7.91 2.32
CA SER A 6 -11.18 7.06 2.93
C SER A 6 -10.06 6.87 1.93
N PHE A 7 -8.86 7.11 2.36
CA PHE A 7 -7.57 7.10 1.68
C PHE A 7 -7.51 6.19 0.46
N ALA A 8 -7.73 6.78 -0.73
CA ALA A 8 -7.48 6.12 -1.99
C ALA A 8 -5.97 6.23 -2.25
N GLN A 9 -5.24 5.20 -1.89
CA GLN A 9 -3.85 5.01 -2.31
C GLN A 9 -3.82 4.08 -3.51
N HIS A 10 -2.68 4.07 -4.21
CA HIS A 10 -2.26 2.91 -4.96
C HIS A 10 -2.07 1.76 -3.96
N ASP A 11 -3.16 1.05 -3.66
CA ASP A 11 -3.29 0.19 -2.49
C ASP A 11 -2.54 -1.14 -2.60
N ASN A 12 -1.81 -1.37 -3.71
CA ASN A 12 -1.00 -2.58 -3.85
C ASN A 12 0.38 -2.37 -3.25
N LEU A 13 0.60 -2.97 -2.09
CA LEU A 13 1.92 -3.01 -1.47
C LEU A 13 2.83 -3.95 -2.27
N SER A 14 4.08 -3.57 -2.43
CA SER A 14 5.11 -4.46 -3.00
C SER A 14 5.89 -5.22 -1.92
N ASN A 15 6.01 -4.66 -0.73
CA ASN A 15 6.79 -5.19 0.39
C ASN A 15 5.99 -6.21 1.23
N LEU A 16 5.68 -7.37 0.67
CA LEU A 16 4.80 -8.38 1.29
C LEU A 16 5.54 -9.46 2.09
N SER A 17 6.86 -9.42 2.16
CA SER A 17 7.68 -10.39 2.90
C SER A 17 9.00 -9.78 3.38
N ALA A 18 9.64 -10.38 4.38
CA ALA A 18 10.99 -10.01 4.81
C ALA A 18 12.01 -10.24 3.69
N GLU A 19 11.82 -11.27 2.88
CA GLU A 19 12.66 -11.61 1.73
C GLU A 19 12.57 -10.53 0.66
N TRP A 20 11.40 -9.91 0.44
CA TRP A 20 11.28 -8.77 -0.48
C TRP A 20 11.97 -7.53 0.09
N VAL A 21 11.81 -7.23 1.37
CA VAL A 21 12.52 -6.10 1.99
C VAL A 21 14.02 -6.31 1.90
N ARG A 22 14.52 -7.56 2.04
CA ARG A 22 15.91 -7.91 1.80
C ARG A 22 16.33 -7.74 0.34
N THR A 23 15.47 -8.22 -0.60
CA THR A 23 15.78 -8.34 -2.04
C THR A 23 14.55 -7.88 -2.83
N PRO A 24 14.44 -6.59 -3.20
CA PRO A 24 13.17 -6.02 -3.71
C PRO A 24 12.76 -6.55 -5.09
N ALA A 25 13.66 -7.16 -5.84
CA ALA A 25 13.37 -7.80 -7.12
C ALA A 25 13.07 -9.29 -6.94
N ARG A 26 11.84 -9.64 -6.56
CA ARG A 26 11.41 -11.01 -6.24
C ARG A 26 10.63 -11.73 -7.35
N ASN A 27 10.25 -11.03 -8.43
CA ASN A 27 9.41 -11.64 -9.48
C ASN A 27 10.07 -12.84 -10.17
N ALA A 28 11.40 -12.96 -10.15
CA ALA A 28 12.11 -14.14 -10.64
C ALA A 28 12.80 -14.94 -9.54
N ALA A 29 12.49 -14.75 -8.26
CA ALA A 29 13.03 -15.52 -7.16
C ALA A 29 12.44 -16.95 -7.12
N THR A 30 13.20 -17.90 -6.51
CA THR A 30 12.81 -19.31 -6.39
C THR A 30 13.34 -19.94 -5.09
N ASP A 31 13.60 -19.16 -4.06
CA ASP A 31 14.38 -19.51 -2.89
C ASP A 31 13.57 -19.71 -1.60
N ALA A 32 12.36 -19.16 -1.51
CA ALA A 32 11.50 -19.24 -0.33
C ALA A 32 10.02 -19.27 -0.69
N SER A 33 9.13 -19.61 0.27
CA SER A 33 7.69 -19.70 0.02
C SER A 33 6.99 -18.37 -0.14
N ASP A 34 7.61 -17.23 0.20
CA ASP A 34 7.05 -15.90 -0.02
C ASP A 34 6.79 -15.61 -1.52
N ILE A 35 7.46 -16.35 -2.43
CA ILE A 35 7.22 -16.21 -3.88
C ILE A 35 5.81 -16.64 -4.31
N VAL A 36 5.00 -17.17 -3.42
CA VAL A 36 3.54 -17.32 -3.62
C VAL A 36 2.92 -16.03 -4.16
N VAL A 37 3.42 -14.85 -3.76
CA VAL A 37 2.92 -13.55 -4.21
C VAL A 37 3.72 -12.95 -5.36
N TYR A 38 4.97 -13.33 -5.57
CA TYR A 38 5.83 -12.70 -6.57
C TYR A 38 6.04 -13.57 -7.81
N ASN A 39 6.25 -14.86 -7.62
CA ASN A 39 6.56 -15.83 -8.68
C ASN A 39 6.00 -17.22 -8.33
N PRO A 40 4.68 -17.39 -8.25
CA PRO A 40 4.12 -18.69 -7.89
C PRO A 40 4.52 -19.82 -8.84
N ALA A 41 4.80 -19.53 -10.12
CA ALA A 41 5.33 -20.52 -11.05
C ALA A 41 6.74 -21.02 -10.68
N GLY A 42 7.49 -20.27 -9.88
CA GLY A 42 8.81 -20.65 -9.37
C GLY A 42 8.80 -21.62 -8.21
N LEU A 43 7.67 -21.83 -7.54
CA LEU A 43 7.55 -22.74 -6.39
C LEU A 43 7.92 -24.19 -6.72
N VAL A 44 7.77 -24.62 -7.96
CA VAL A 44 8.22 -25.95 -8.42
C VAL A 44 9.74 -26.13 -8.38
N LYS A 45 10.51 -25.07 -8.18
CA LYS A 45 11.98 -25.13 -8.02
C LYS A 45 12.41 -25.32 -6.55
N LEU A 46 11.51 -25.18 -5.60
CA LEU A 46 11.78 -25.55 -4.21
C LEU A 46 12.08 -27.05 -4.09
N ASN A 47 12.72 -27.45 -3.02
CA ASN A 47 12.91 -28.88 -2.71
C ASN A 47 11.56 -29.55 -2.42
N ASN A 48 11.47 -30.87 -2.64
CA ASN A 48 10.29 -31.62 -2.22
C ASN A 48 10.10 -31.51 -0.71
N GLY A 49 8.86 -31.41 -0.28
CA GLY A 49 8.50 -31.31 1.13
C GLY A 49 7.52 -30.17 1.41
N PHE A 50 7.33 -29.88 2.66
CA PHE A 50 6.48 -28.81 3.14
C PHE A 50 7.34 -27.60 3.56
N HIS A 51 6.98 -26.43 3.11
CA HIS A 51 7.69 -25.19 3.39
C HIS A 51 6.73 -24.19 4.03
N ILE A 52 7.20 -23.53 5.07
CA ILE A 52 6.48 -22.44 5.75
C ILE A 52 7.40 -21.22 5.77
N ASN A 53 6.91 -20.07 5.37
CA ASN A 53 7.55 -18.78 5.58
C ASN A 53 6.63 -17.93 6.45
N LEU A 54 7.16 -17.41 7.54
CA LEU A 54 6.51 -16.50 8.47
C LEU A 54 7.31 -15.23 8.54
N GLY A 55 6.66 -14.08 8.46
CA GLY A 55 7.34 -12.80 8.56
C GLY A 55 6.49 -11.74 9.25
N ASN A 56 7.18 -10.69 9.64
CA ASN A 56 6.59 -9.43 10.08
C ASN A 56 7.36 -8.25 9.52
N GLN A 57 6.65 -7.19 9.21
CA GLN A 57 7.23 -5.91 8.86
C GLN A 57 6.73 -4.85 9.83
N SER A 58 7.63 -3.93 10.19
CA SER A 58 7.33 -2.73 10.96
C SER A 58 7.63 -1.52 10.09
N LEU A 59 6.61 -0.68 9.87
CA LEU A 59 6.69 0.49 9.00
C LEU A 59 6.65 1.76 9.83
N PHE A 60 7.59 2.66 9.56
CA PHE A 60 7.73 3.98 10.17
C PHE A 60 7.61 5.03 9.06
N ARG A 61 6.45 5.70 9.00
CA ARG A 61 6.12 6.67 7.96
C ARG A 61 6.00 8.07 8.52
N LYS A 62 6.44 9.07 7.75
CA LYS A 62 6.39 10.48 8.15
C LYS A 62 5.83 11.37 7.04
N PRO A 63 4.60 11.08 6.51
CA PRO A 63 3.97 12.03 5.62
C PRO A 63 3.68 13.34 6.36
N SER A 64 3.94 14.44 5.68
CA SER A 64 3.62 15.78 6.16
C SER A 64 3.07 16.64 5.02
N HIS A 65 2.26 17.61 5.40
CA HIS A 65 1.74 18.58 4.47
C HIS A 65 1.72 19.98 5.11
N THR A 66 2.09 20.97 4.29
CA THR A 66 2.23 22.38 4.70
C THR A 66 1.45 23.26 3.76
N PHE A 67 0.63 24.17 4.30
CA PHE A 67 -0.22 25.06 3.53
C PHE A 67 -0.52 26.35 4.30
N ASP A 68 -1.00 27.37 3.56
CA ASP A 68 -1.57 28.60 4.12
C ASP A 68 -2.89 28.90 3.39
N PHE A 69 -3.98 29.00 4.13
CA PHE A 69 -5.28 29.41 3.55
C PHE A 69 -5.37 30.87 3.18
N GLY A 70 -4.38 31.70 3.54
CA GLY A 70 -4.42 33.14 3.28
C GLY A 70 -5.43 33.89 4.16
N LEU A 71 -5.95 33.28 5.22
CA LEU A 71 -6.95 33.85 6.13
C LEU A 71 -6.31 34.55 7.35
N GLY A 72 -5.00 34.81 7.30
CA GLY A 72 -4.26 35.49 8.38
C GLY A 72 -3.68 34.54 9.44
N GLY A 73 -3.89 33.21 9.34
CA GLY A 73 -3.32 32.20 10.24
C GLY A 73 -1.86 31.85 9.94
N GLY A 74 -1.35 32.24 8.77
CA GLY A 74 -0.02 31.89 8.29
C GLY A 74 0.14 30.44 7.86
N GLU A 75 1.38 30.05 7.58
CA GLU A 75 1.73 28.70 7.12
C GLU A 75 1.58 27.67 8.26
N GLN A 76 0.85 26.60 8.01
CA GLN A 76 0.60 25.50 8.94
C GLN A 76 1.21 24.23 8.41
N THR A 77 1.82 23.44 9.29
CA THR A 77 2.41 22.14 8.95
C THR A 77 1.86 21.06 9.85
N TYR A 78 1.33 20.01 9.23
CA TYR A 78 0.88 18.81 9.91
C TYR A 78 1.74 17.63 9.51
N THR A 79 2.23 16.89 10.50
CA THR A 79 3.04 15.68 10.32
C THR A 79 2.35 14.51 11.00
N GLN A 80 2.30 13.40 10.33
CA GLN A 80 1.76 12.15 10.85
C GLN A 80 2.60 11.64 12.01
N ASP A 81 1.91 11.21 13.09
CA ASP A 81 2.49 10.56 14.26
C ASP A 81 1.89 9.15 14.42
N GLY A 82 2.35 8.21 13.62
CA GLY A 82 1.86 6.84 13.68
C GLY A 82 2.83 5.88 13.00
N ASN A 83 2.91 4.67 13.57
CA ASN A 83 3.74 3.58 13.05
C ASN A 83 2.90 2.31 12.96
N ASP A 84 3.15 1.52 11.93
CA ASP A 84 2.53 0.21 11.76
C ASP A 84 3.55 -0.86 12.11
N LEU A 85 3.58 -1.26 13.38
CA LEU A 85 4.61 -2.15 13.91
C LEU A 85 4.35 -3.63 13.58
N PHE A 86 3.12 -3.97 13.18
CA PHE A 86 2.73 -5.35 13.01
C PHE A 86 1.97 -5.57 11.70
N LEU A 87 2.71 -5.97 10.66
CA LEU A 87 2.19 -6.40 9.37
C LEU A 87 2.68 -7.83 9.10
N PRO A 88 2.01 -8.83 9.69
CA PRO A 88 2.43 -10.22 9.57
C PRO A 88 2.07 -10.79 8.20
N ASN A 89 2.85 -11.79 7.79
CA ASN A 89 2.58 -12.61 6.63
C ASN A 89 2.88 -14.08 6.92
N LEU A 90 2.16 -14.95 6.22
CA LEU A 90 2.33 -16.41 6.29
C LEU A 90 2.20 -16.98 4.88
N TYR A 91 3.18 -17.73 4.46
CA TYR A 91 3.15 -18.49 3.21
C TYR A 91 3.45 -19.96 3.46
N MET A 92 2.71 -20.83 2.81
CA MET A 92 2.89 -22.28 2.91
C MET A 92 2.90 -22.89 1.51
N THR A 93 3.81 -23.82 1.29
CA THR A 93 3.96 -24.55 0.02
C THR A 93 4.21 -26.01 0.31
N TYR A 94 3.41 -26.89 -0.30
CA TYR A 94 3.70 -28.31 -0.40
C TYR A 94 4.17 -28.63 -1.82
N LYS A 95 5.41 -29.06 -1.94
CA LYS A 95 6.03 -29.34 -3.25
C LYS A 95 6.35 -30.83 -3.36
N GLN A 96 5.93 -31.43 -4.48
CA GLN A 96 6.26 -32.82 -4.80
C GLN A 96 6.50 -32.98 -6.32
N ASN A 97 7.69 -33.41 -6.69
CA ASN A 97 8.11 -33.62 -8.08
C ASN A 97 7.88 -32.34 -8.94
N ASN A 98 7.01 -32.44 -9.94
CA ASN A 98 6.71 -31.33 -10.85
C ASN A 98 5.57 -30.43 -10.39
N PHE A 99 5.03 -30.63 -9.20
CA PHE A 99 3.84 -29.98 -8.72
C PHE A 99 4.07 -29.31 -7.36
N ALA A 100 3.47 -28.14 -7.15
CA ALA A 100 3.39 -27.50 -5.85
C ALA A 100 1.97 -26.97 -5.59
N LEU A 101 1.44 -27.21 -4.39
CA LEU A 101 0.27 -26.52 -3.85
C LEU A 101 0.75 -25.44 -2.90
N PHE A 102 0.05 -24.31 -2.91
CA PHE A 102 0.46 -23.19 -2.06
C PHE A 102 -0.72 -22.37 -1.55
N THR A 103 -0.49 -21.73 -0.42
CA THR A 103 -1.38 -20.73 0.14
C THR A 103 -0.58 -19.60 0.79
N GLY A 104 -1.19 -18.43 0.94
CA GLY A 104 -0.61 -17.30 1.63
C GLY A 104 -1.66 -16.42 2.29
N VAL A 105 -1.31 -15.82 3.42
CA VAL A 105 -2.11 -14.81 4.13
C VAL A 105 -1.21 -13.62 4.38
N PHE A 106 -1.59 -12.46 3.85
CA PHE A 106 -0.75 -11.25 3.85
C PHE A 106 -1.61 -9.98 3.65
N MET A 107 -1.03 -8.83 3.90
CA MET A 107 -1.65 -7.53 3.62
C MET A 107 -1.28 -7.08 2.21
N ALA A 108 -2.15 -7.27 1.21
CA ALA A 108 -1.89 -6.88 -0.17
C ALA A 108 -2.09 -5.38 -0.42
N GLY A 109 -2.79 -4.70 0.47
CA GLY A 109 -3.08 -3.28 0.36
C GLY A 109 -3.38 -2.66 1.72
N GLY A 110 -3.42 -1.35 1.77
CA GLY A 110 -3.54 -0.64 3.03
C GLY A 110 -2.27 -0.82 3.88
N GLY A 111 -2.40 -1.39 5.08
CA GLY A 111 -1.31 -1.51 6.04
C GLY A 111 -0.80 -0.13 6.48
N ALA A 112 -1.65 0.88 6.40
CA ALA A 112 -1.35 2.27 6.65
C ALA A 112 -2.26 2.83 7.74
N THR A 113 -1.62 3.34 8.79
CA THR A 113 -2.28 4.22 9.76
C THR A 113 -1.80 5.64 9.53
N ALA A 114 -2.74 6.56 9.29
CA ALA A 114 -2.50 8.00 9.32
C ALA A 114 -3.02 8.53 10.64
N ASN A 115 -2.15 9.09 11.48
CA ASN A 115 -2.51 9.64 12.78
C ASN A 115 -2.00 11.08 12.88
N TYR A 116 -2.92 12.02 12.89
CA TYR A 116 -2.67 13.45 13.00
C TYR A 116 -3.33 13.98 14.28
N PRO A 117 -2.61 13.93 15.42
CA PRO A 117 -3.20 14.25 16.71
C PRO A 117 -3.54 15.74 16.89
N THR A 118 -2.96 16.60 16.06
CA THR A 118 -3.18 18.05 16.08
C THR A 118 -3.98 18.57 14.90
N GLY A 119 -4.49 17.66 14.05
CA GLY A 119 -5.25 17.99 12.84
C GLY A 119 -4.51 17.77 11.54
N SER A 120 -5.19 18.03 10.45
CA SER A 120 -4.71 17.92 9.08
C SER A 120 -5.43 18.95 8.20
N ILE A 121 -5.04 19.07 6.93
CA ILE A 121 -5.77 19.95 5.99
C ILE A 121 -7.25 19.56 5.89
N THR A 122 -7.58 18.25 5.98
CA THR A 122 -8.97 17.80 5.98
C THR A 122 -9.73 18.30 7.21
N THR A 123 -9.15 18.23 8.39
CA THR A 123 -9.81 18.74 9.62
C THR A 123 -9.88 20.25 9.64
N GLU A 124 -8.92 20.95 9.07
CA GLU A 124 -8.96 22.41 8.87
C GLU A 124 -10.14 22.81 7.98
N LEU A 125 -10.32 22.13 6.84
CA LEU A 125 -11.44 22.39 5.94
C LEU A 125 -12.80 22.11 6.60
N ILE A 126 -12.90 21.05 7.37
CA ILE A 126 -14.10 20.72 8.15
C ILE A 126 -14.35 21.78 9.22
N GLY A 127 -13.30 22.23 9.92
CA GLY A 127 -13.37 23.28 10.92
C GLY A 127 -13.87 24.62 10.36
N LEU A 128 -13.32 25.02 9.20
CA LEU A 128 -13.77 26.22 8.48
C LEU A 128 -15.25 26.09 8.07
N GLN A 129 -15.67 24.95 7.55
CA GLN A 129 -17.05 24.71 7.15
C GLN A 129 -17.99 24.74 8.37
N ALA A 130 -17.61 24.11 9.47
CA ALA A 130 -18.41 24.12 10.69
C ALA A 130 -18.52 25.52 11.29
N LEU A 131 -17.41 26.29 11.28
CA LEU A 131 -17.40 27.66 11.76
C LEU A 131 -18.33 28.59 10.91
N MET A 132 -18.27 28.46 9.59
CA MET A 132 -19.19 29.17 8.69
C MET A 132 -20.66 28.79 8.94
N GLY A 133 -20.93 27.50 9.18
CA GLY A 133 -22.27 26.98 9.50
C GLY A 133 -22.78 27.50 10.86
N ALA A 134 -21.91 27.85 11.77
CA ALA A 134 -22.26 28.38 13.08
C ALA A 134 -22.75 29.85 13.07
N GLN A 135 -22.71 30.54 11.90
CA GLN A 135 -23.26 31.89 11.68
C GLN A 135 -22.85 32.93 12.73
N GLY A 136 -21.61 32.89 13.17
CA GLY A 136 -21.07 33.82 14.18
C GLY A 136 -21.31 33.42 15.64
N ALA A 137 -21.92 32.28 15.91
CA ALA A 137 -22.05 31.74 17.27
C ALA A 137 -20.70 31.36 17.89
N TYR A 138 -19.68 31.09 17.06
CA TYR A 138 -18.31 30.79 17.45
C TYR A 138 -17.34 31.61 16.56
N ALA A 139 -16.16 31.91 17.07
CA ALA A 139 -15.14 32.70 16.39
C ALA A 139 -13.90 31.87 16.01
N ALA A 140 -13.76 30.65 16.53
CA ALA A 140 -12.63 29.77 16.26
C ALA A 140 -13.03 28.29 16.30
N TYR A 141 -12.16 27.44 15.78
CA TYR A 141 -12.18 25.99 15.98
C TYR A 141 -10.80 25.53 16.44
N ASP A 142 -10.77 24.50 17.26
CA ASP A 142 -9.56 23.96 17.90
C ASP A 142 -9.72 22.48 18.23
N HIS A 143 -8.72 21.90 18.92
CA HIS A 143 -8.72 20.50 19.37
C HIS A 143 -8.98 19.52 18.22
N GLN A 144 -8.36 19.79 17.08
CA GLN A 144 -8.47 18.98 15.91
C GLN A 144 -7.70 17.67 16.06
N SER A 145 -8.22 16.61 15.52
CA SER A 145 -7.52 15.33 15.42
C SER A 145 -8.08 14.51 14.26
N MET A 146 -7.22 13.72 13.63
CA MET A 146 -7.62 12.78 12.60
C MET A 146 -6.82 11.49 12.73
N LYS A 147 -7.52 10.37 12.67
CA LYS A 147 -6.91 9.04 12.60
C LYS A 147 -7.63 8.20 11.58
N ALA A 148 -6.89 7.63 10.65
CA ALA A 148 -7.40 6.69 9.70
C ALA A 148 -6.50 5.47 9.59
N SER A 149 -7.08 4.33 9.28
CA SER A 149 -6.35 3.09 9.03
C SER A 149 -7.04 2.28 7.93
N SER A 150 -6.24 1.60 7.14
CA SER A 150 -6.69 0.77 6.02
C SER A 150 -5.96 -0.57 6.07
N PHE A 151 -6.71 -1.69 6.00
CA PHE A 151 -6.17 -3.05 6.01
C PHE A 151 -6.87 -3.91 4.99
N TYR A 152 -6.13 -4.45 4.02
CA TYR A 152 -6.62 -5.35 2.97
C TYR A 152 -5.96 -6.71 3.16
N LEU A 153 -6.55 -7.53 4.04
CA LEU A 153 -6.09 -8.89 4.29
C LEU A 153 -6.41 -9.78 3.09
N THR A 154 -5.38 -10.35 2.51
CA THR A 154 -5.49 -11.24 1.35
C THR A 154 -5.17 -12.67 1.75
N THR A 155 -6.02 -13.59 1.31
CA THR A 155 -5.76 -15.03 1.33
C THR A 155 -5.66 -15.52 -0.11
N THR A 156 -4.59 -16.21 -0.46
CA THR A 156 -4.41 -16.83 -1.77
C THR A 156 -4.29 -18.34 -1.64
N LEU A 157 -4.80 -19.07 -2.64
CA LEU A 157 -4.70 -20.52 -2.75
C LEU A 157 -4.50 -20.87 -4.22
N GLY A 158 -3.51 -21.72 -4.50
CA GLY A 158 -3.19 -22.08 -5.87
C GLY A 158 -2.32 -23.30 -6.03
N GLY A 159 -2.00 -23.57 -7.30
CA GLY A 159 -1.11 -24.67 -7.69
C GLY A 159 -0.14 -24.23 -8.78
N SER A 160 1.02 -24.84 -8.78
CA SER A 160 2.06 -24.67 -9.80
C SER A 160 2.43 -26.02 -10.39
N TYR A 161 2.77 -26.01 -11.68
CA TYR A 161 3.15 -27.21 -12.40
C TYR A 161 4.33 -26.95 -13.35
N ALA A 162 5.37 -27.76 -13.25
CA ALA A 162 6.48 -27.78 -14.20
C ALA A 162 6.14 -28.71 -15.35
N VAL A 163 5.90 -28.15 -16.52
CA VAL A 163 5.68 -28.92 -17.77
C VAL A 163 6.94 -29.70 -18.16
N ASN A 164 8.08 -29.07 -17.94
CA ASN A 164 9.42 -29.63 -18.11
C ASN A 164 10.42 -28.84 -17.25
N GLU A 165 11.71 -29.10 -17.40
CA GLU A 165 12.76 -28.40 -16.64
C GLU A 165 12.85 -26.90 -16.96
N MET A 166 12.37 -26.47 -18.14
CA MET A 166 12.46 -25.09 -18.61
C MET A 166 11.20 -24.28 -18.32
N ILE A 167 10.02 -24.87 -18.35
CA ILE A 167 8.74 -24.12 -18.34
C ILE A 167 7.87 -24.60 -17.18
N SER A 168 7.40 -23.65 -16.42
CA SER A 168 6.39 -23.87 -15.36
C SER A 168 5.31 -22.79 -15.39
N PHE A 169 4.13 -23.14 -14.91
CA PHE A 169 2.97 -22.27 -14.78
C PHE A 169 2.40 -22.37 -13.36
N ALA A 170 1.67 -21.33 -12.98
CA ALA A 170 0.86 -21.35 -11.77
C ALA A 170 -0.47 -20.64 -11.99
N VAL A 171 -1.50 -21.10 -11.27
CA VAL A 171 -2.81 -20.46 -11.20
C VAL A 171 -3.22 -20.41 -9.73
N ALA A 172 -3.75 -19.27 -9.30
CA ALA A 172 -4.29 -19.11 -7.94
C ALA A 172 -5.56 -18.25 -7.95
N GLY A 173 -6.42 -18.50 -6.96
CA GLY A 173 -7.47 -17.61 -6.55
C GLY A 173 -7.00 -16.80 -5.34
N ARG A 174 -7.45 -15.55 -5.23
CA ARG A 174 -7.23 -14.71 -4.04
C ARG A 174 -8.55 -14.13 -3.56
N TYR A 175 -8.75 -14.16 -2.25
CA TYR A 175 -9.84 -13.50 -1.55
C TYR A 175 -9.27 -12.35 -0.74
N ILE A 176 -9.88 -11.17 -0.86
CA ILE A 176 -9.45 -9.97 -0.16
C ILE A 176 -10.59 -9.49 0.73
N SER A 177 -10.28 -9.22 1.99
CA SER A 177 -11.17 -8.60 2.96
C SER A 177 -10.56 -7.27 3.41
N ALA A 178 -11.27 -6.18 3.12
CA ALA A 178 -10.81 -4.82 3.41
C ALA A 178 -11.61 -4.21 4.56
N THR A 179 -10.90 -3.47 5.41
CA THR A 179 -11.49 -2.66 6.48
C THR A 179 -10.79 -1.33 6.54
N ASN A 180 -11.53 -0.24 6.34
CA ASN A 180 -11.06 1.13 6.54
C ASN A 180 -11.75 1.71 7.76
N LYS A 181 -11.01 2.44 8.59
CA LYS A 181 -11.56 3.14 9.76
C LYS A 181 -11.12 4.58 9.69
N THR A 182 -12.05 5.50 9.94
CA THR A 182 -11.78 6.93 10.01
C THR A 182 -12.37 7.49 11.29
N GLN A 183 -11.55 8.22 12.02
CA GLN A 183 -11.93 8.98 13.20
C GLN A 183 -11.42 10.40 13.03
N ALA A 184 -12.27 11.38 13.28
CA ALA A 184 -11.88 12.78 13.28
C ALA A 184 -12.62 13.50 14.39
N GLY A 185 -12.04 14.59 14.87
CA GLY A 185 -12.68 15.42 15.87
C GLY A 185 -12.19 16.85 15.82
N LEU A 186 -13.06 17.79 16.18
CA LEU A 186 -12.75 19.20 16.37
C LEU A 186 -13.74 19.83 17.34
N SER A 187 -13.42 20.99 17.87
CA SER A 187 -14.33 21.80 18.70
C SER A 187 -14.48 23.19 18.12
N LEU A 188 -15.70 23.72 18.06
CA LEU A 188 -15.92 25.14 17.89
C LEU A 188 -15.74 25.84 19.25
N THR A 189 -14.98 26.91 19.26
CA THR A 189 -14.53 27.60 20.47
C THR A 189 -14.70 29.12 20.36
N GLN A 190 -14.40 29.84 21.43
CA GLN A 190 -14.42 31.30 21.48
C GLN A 190 -15.79 31.90 21.08
N SER A 191 -16.85 31.48 21.76
CA SER A 191 -18.19 32.04 21.48
C SER A 191 -18.31 33.50 21.96
N PRO A 192 -18.60 34.47 21.06
CA PRO A 192 -18.89 35.84 21.43
C PRO A 192 -20.14 35.98 22.30
N ILE A 193 -21.03 35.00 22.29
CA ILE A 193 -22.28 34.97 23.04
C ILE A 193 -22.24 34.01 24.22
N MET A 194 -21.04 33.66 24.68
CA MET A 194 -20.76 32.84 25.88
C MET A 194 -21.35 31.42 25.84
N LEU A 195 -21.49 30.81 24.68
CA LEU A 195 -21.81 29.38 24.55
C LEU A 195 -20.63 28.52 24.99
N PRO A 196 -20.87 27.35 25.56
CA PRO A 196 -19.81 26.37 25.78
C PRO A 196 -19.24 25.88 24.47
N ASP A 197 -17.99 25.40 24.50
CA ASP A 197 -17.36 24.78 23.32
C ASP A 197 -18.22 23.63 22.80
N SER A 198 -18.34 23.56 21.47
CA SER A 198 -19.13 22.55 20.80
C SER A 198 -18.20 21.50 20.16
N ARG A 199 -18.18 20.28 20.69
CA ARG A 199 -17.37 19.17 20.19
C ARG A 199 -18.11 18.43 19.08
N PHE A 200 -17.41 18.21 17.96
CA PHE A 200 -17.86 17.40 16.84
C PHE A 200 -16.94 16.20 16.68
N GLU A 201 -17.53 15.04 16.43
CA GLU A 201 -16.80 13.80 16.25
C GLU A 201 -17.34 13.03 15.04
N LEU A 202 -16.44 12.40 14.32
CA LEU A 202 -16.71 11.44 13.26
C LEU A 202 -16.06 10.10 13.62
N ASN A 203 -16.79 9.00 13.44
CA ASN A 203 -16.26 7.65 13.55
C ASN A 203 -16.97 6.73 12.56
N THR A 204 -16.27 6.30 11.52
CA THR A 204 -16.80 5.43 10.47
C THR A 204 -15.93 4.19 10.30
N ILE A 205 -16.57 3.12 9.86
CA ILE A 205 -15.93 1.89 9.41
C ILE A 205 -16.48 1.55 8.04
N GLU A 206 -15.61 1.32 7.07
CA GLU A 206 -15.98 0.80 5.76
C GLU A 206 -15.44 -0.61 5.61
N THR A 207 -16.24 -1.53 5.10
CA THR A 207 -15.83 -2.91 4.86
C THR A 207 -16.20 -3.34 3.45
N ALA A 208 -15.32 -4.11 2.84
CA ALA A 208 -15.55 -4.73 1.54
C ALA A 208 -14.87 -6.09 1.47
N SER A 209 -15.29 -6.92 0.51
CA SER A 209 -14.55 -8.12 0.15
C SER A 209 -14.67 -8.37 -1.35
N GLY A 210 -13.67 -9.04 -1.91
CA GLY A 210 -13.64 -9.35 -3.33
C GLY A 210 -12.77 -10.56 -3.64
N PHE A 211 -12.93 -11.05 -4.87
CA PHE A 211 -12.18 -12.19 -5.40
C PHE A 211 -11.41 -11.80 -6.65
N GLY A 212 -10.21 -12.34 -6.81
CA GLY A 212 -9.39 -12.18 -7.98
C GLY A 212 -8.64 -13.46 -8.34
N GLY A 213 -8.00 -13.45 -9.51
CA GLY A 213 -7.18 -14.55 -10.00
C GLY A 213 -5.74 -14.10 -10.22
N VAL A 214 -4.83 -15.06 -10.13
CA VAL A 214 -3.41 -14.89 -10.43
C VAL A 214 -3.00 -15.96 -11.44
N PHE A 215 -2.31 -15.54 -12.49
CA PHE A 215 -1.63 -16.42 -13.43
C PHE A 215 -0.14 -16.07 -13.46
N SER A 216 0.71 -17.08 -13.47
CA SER A 216 2.16 -16.88 -13.55
C SER A 216 2.80 -17.92 -14.44
N MET A 217 3.87 -17.51 -15.13
CA MET A 217 4.72 -18.36 -15.96
C MET A 217 6.18 -18.08 -15.63
N MET A 218 6.99 -19.12 -15.60
CA MET A 218 8.44 -19.02 -15.49
C MET A 218 9.11 -19.82 -16.60
N VAL A 219 10.15 -19.24 -17.20
CA VAL A 219 11.02 -19.88 -18.20
C VAL A 219 12.46 -19.88 -17.70
N GLN A 220 13.01 -21.06 -17.45
CA GLN A 220 14.43 -21.27 -17.20
C GLN A 220 15.15 -21.35 -18.56
N ALA A 221 15.60 -20.18 -19.08
CA ALA A 221 16.18 -20.08 -20.40
C ALA A 221 17.59 -20.72 -20.51
N SER A 222 18.30 -20.78 -19.39
CA SER A 222 19.58 -21.48 -19.23
C SER A 222 19.81 -21.85 -17.77
N PRO A 223 20.83 -22.63 -17.41
CA PRO A 223 21.16 -22.89 -16.00
C PRO A 223 21.41 -21.63 -15.16
N ARG A 224 21.73 -20.51 -15.81
CA ARG A 224 22.04 -19.23 -15.16
C ARG A 224 20.97 -18.17 -15.30
N THR A 225 19.98 -18.33 -16.22
CA THR A 225 19.06 -17.25 -16.59
C THR A 225 17.64 -17.75 -16.55
N ARG A 226 16.77 -17.01 -15.88
CA ARG A 226 15.32 -17.25 -15.87
C ARG A 226 14.55 -15.96 -16.04
N PHE A 227 13.37 -16.07 -16.63
CA PHE A 227 12.41 -15.02 -16.85
C PHE A 227 11.05 -15.44 -16.31
N THR A 228 10.27 -14.47 -15.87
CA THR A 228 8.93 -14.71 -15.35
C THR A 228 7.97 -13.66 -15.85
N ALA A 229 6.70 -14.04 -15.93
CA ALA A 229 5.58 -13.14 -16.15
C ALA A 229 4.46 -13.52 -15.18
N ARG A 230 3.82 -12.51 -14.58
CA ARG A 230 2.66 -12.67 -13.71
C ARG A 230 1.58 -11.66 -14.09
N TYR A 231 0.35 -12.14 -14.06
CA TYR A 231 -0.85 -11.33 -14.18
C TYR A 231 -1.74 -11.55 -12.96
N GLU A 232 -2.19 -10.47 -12.36
CA GLU A 232 -3.20 -10.47 -11.33
C GLU A 232 -4.43 -9.73 -11.85
N SER A 233 -5.60 -10.36 -11.76
CA SER A 233 -6.84 -9.70 -12.16
C SER A 233 -7.18 -8.55 -11.21
N ALA A 234 -7.88 -7.54 -11.72
CA ALA A 234 -8.55 -6.57 -10.86
C ALA A 234 -9.49 -7.28 -9.88
N VAL A 235 -9.69 -6.67 -8.72
CA VAL A 235 -10.62 -7.16 -7.69
C VAL A 235 -11.67 -6.10 -7.42
N GLN A 236 -12.93 -6.43 -7.70
CA GLN A 236 -14.05 -5.57 -7.37
C GLN A 236 -14.22 -5.50 -5.85
N MET A 237 -14.29 -4.27 -5.32
CA MET A 237 -14.40 -3.98 -3.91
C MET A 237 -15.55 -2.99 -3.68
N ASP A 238 -16.69 -3.51 -3.26
CA ASP A 238 -17.89 -2.72 -2.91
C ASP A 238 -17.90 -2.48 -1.39
N PHE A 239 -17.52 -1.28 -0.99
CA PHE A 239 -17.47 -0.87 0.42
C PHE A 239 -18.84 -0.46 0.92
N GLU A 240 -19.18 -0.88 2.13
CA GLU A 240 -20.33 -0.42 2.87
C GLU A 240 -19.88 0.33 4.12
N THR A 241 -20.38 1.54 4.29
CA THR A 241 -20.05 2.44 5.41
C THR A 241 -20.95 2.15 6.61
N LYS A 242 -20.35 1.92 7.77
CA LYS A 242 -21.02 1.92 9.06
C LYS A 242 -20.63 3.18 9.83
N THR A 243 -21.58 4.09 10.00
CA THR A 243 -21.40 5.32 10.76
C THR A 243 -21.70 5.05 12.24
N LYS A 244 -20.69 5.15 13.09
CA LYS A 244 -20.86 5.00 14.55
C LYS A 244 -21.14 6.34 15.23
N LYS A 245 -20.56 7.40 14.71
CA LYS A 245 -20.70 8.77 15.18
C LYS A 245 -20.52 9.71 13.99
N ASP A 246 -21.38 10.70 13.86
CA ASP A 246 -21.24 11.76 12.87
C ASP A 246 -22.04 12.99 13.31
N ASP A 247 -21.40 13.83 14.10
CA ASP A 247 -22.03 15.08 14.60
C ASP A 247 -22.07 16.16 13.51
N LEU A 248 -21.39 15.96 12.38
CA LEU A 248 -21.30 16.92 11.26
C LEU A 248 -22.27 16.60 10.12
N GLY A 249 -22.85 15.38 10.11
CA GLY A 249 -23.75 14.94 9.05
C GLY A 249 -23.08 14.80 7.68
N ILE A 250 -21.78 14.44 7.66
CA ILE A 250 -20.99 14.33 6.43
C ILE A 250 -20.95 12.91 5.85
N THR A 251 -21.41 11.91 6.62
CA THR A 251 -21.50 10.52 6.17
C THR A 251 -22.94 10.01 6.24
N THR A 252 -23.23 8.95 5.51
CA THR A 252 -24.54 8.27 5.55
C THR A 252 -24.31 6.81 5.92
N ASP A 253 -24.95 6.36 7.01
CA ASP A 253 -24.90 4.95 7.42
C ASP A 253 -25.49 4.05 6.34
N GLY A 254 -24.82 2.92 6.05
CA GLY A 254 -25.20 2.00 4.97
C GLY A 254 -24.90 2.51 3.56
N SER A 255 -24.24 3.67 3.40
CA SER A 255 -23.81 4.13 2.07
C SER A 255 -22.80 3.18 1.44
N LYS A 256 -22.90 3.04 0.11
CA LYS A 256 -22.02 2.16 -0.66
C LYS A 256 -21.10 2.97 -1.56
N SER A 257 -19.85 2.57 -1.60
CA SER A 257 -18.82 3.11 -2.49
C SER A 257 -18.01 1.98 -3.12
N ARG A 258 -17.57 2.17 -4.35
CA ARG A 258 -16.74 1.17 -5.04
C ARG A 258 -15.31 1.66 -5.11
N ARG A 259 -14.36 0.77 -4.78
CA ARG A 259 -12.93 1.05 -4.86
C ARG A 259 -12.18 -0.23 -5.17
N ASP A 260 -12.11 -0.58 -6.47
CA ASP A 260 -11.47 -1.79 -6.96
C ASP A 260 -9.96 -1.73 -6.77
N LEU A 261 -9.35 -2.90 -6.50
CA LEU A 261 -7.92 -3.06 -6.69
C LEU A 261 -7.63 -3.25 -8.18
N PRO A 262 -6.59 -2.58 -8.73
CA PRO A 262 -6.25 -2.68 -10.13
C PRO A 262 -5.70 -4.06 -10.50
N SER A 263 -5.73 -4.37 -11.80
CA SER A 263 -4.94 -5.47 -12.32
C SER A 263 -3.45 -5.13 -12.30
N VAL A 264 -2.62 -6.17 -12.15
CA VAL A 264 -1.16 -6.03 -12.12
C VAL A 264 -0.54 -6.93 -13.18
N ILE A 265 0.39 -6.38 -13.96
CA ILE A 265 1.26 -7.11 -14.86
C ILE A 265 2.67 -6.98 -14.35
N ALA A 266 3.34 -8.11 -14.15
CA ALA A 266 4.68 -8.13 -13.58
C ALA A 266 5.60 -9.01 -14.40
N PHE A 267 6.83 -8.57 -14.57
CA PHE A 267 7.91 -9.32 -15.21
C PHE A 267 9.10 -9.40 -14.27
N GLY A 268 9.84 -10.49 -14.37
CA GLY A 268 11.06 -10.68 -13.61
C GLY A 268 12.14 -11.33 -14.45
N ALA A 269 13.39 -11.00 -14.13
CA ALA A 269 14.58 -11.66 -14.67
C ALA A 269 15.55 -11.96 -13.54
N ALA A 270 16.22 -13.11 -13.60
CA ALA A 270 17.31 -13.44 -12.69
C ALA A 270 18.48 -14.06 -13.45
N PHE A 271 19.68 -13.65 -13.07
CA PHE A 271 20.93 -14.08 -13.68
C PHE A 271 21.96 -14.47 -12.63
N ALA A 272 22.45 -15.71 -12.68
CA ALA A 272 23.58 -16.17 -11.87
C ALA A 272 24.90 -15.67 -12.49
N ALA A 273 25.37 -14.52 -12.01
CA ALA A 273 26.64 -13.93 -12.48
C ALA A 273 27.84 -14.81 -12.12
N THR A 274 27.81 -15.38 -10.91
CA THR A 274 28.78 -16.39 -10.42
C THR A 274 28.00 -17.46 -9.63
N PRO A 275 28.63 -18.55 -9.17
CA PRO A 275 27.98 -19.52 -8.29
C PRO A 275 27.47 -18.95 -6.95
N THR A 276 27.99 -17.78 -6.55
CA THR A 276 27.64 -17.13 -5.27
C THR A 276 26.94 -15.79 -5.42
N VAL A 277 26.75 -15.30 -6.66
CA VAL A 277 26.16 -13.98 -6.93
C VAL A 277 24.99 -14.13 -7.90
N MET A 278 23.80 -13.73 -7.45
CA MET A 278 22.62 -13.60 -8.29
C MET A 278 22.25 -12.13 -8.48
N ILE A 279 21.86 -11.78 -9.69
CA ILE A 279 21.33 -10.46 -10.04
C ILE A 279 19.86 -10.64 -10.44
N TYR A 280 19.00 -9.76 -9.95
CA TYR A 280 17.56 -9.76 -10.21
C TYR A 280 17.12 -8.41 -10.75
N GLY A 281 16.13 -8.43 -11.63
CA GLY A 281 15.45 -7.25 -12.13
C GLY A 281 13.96 -7.51 -12.24
N ASP A 282 13.16 -6.54 -11.80
CA ASP A 282 11.69 -6.61 -11.81
C ASP A 282 11.08 -5.39 -12.48
N PHE A 283 9.96 -5.63 -13.14
CA PHE A 283 9.06 -4.59 -13.61
C PHE A 283 7.63 -4.95 -13.17
N ASN A 284 6.90 -3.97 -12.61
CA ASN A 284 5.51 -4.11 -12.23
C ASN A 284 4.71 -2.94 -12.81
N TYR A 285 3.59 -3.24 -13.45
CA TYR A 285 2.64 -2.26 -13.97
C TYR A 285 1.30 -2.42 -13.27
N TYR A 286 0.79 -1.35 -12.70
CA TYR A 286 -0.48 -1.27 -11.98
C TYR A 286 -1.46 -0.48 -12.82
N ALA A 287 -2.45 -1.16 -13.43
CA ALA A 287 -3.45 -0.57 -14.30
C ALA A 287 -4.55 0.13 -13.49
N GLN A 288 -4.17 1.13 -12.68
CA GLN A 288 -5.06 1.82 -11.75
C GLN A 288 -6.18 2.56 -12.46
N SER A 289 -5.91 3.20 -13.60
CA SER A 289 -6.90 3.92 -14.39
C SER A 289 -8.03 3.02 -14.92
N SER A 290 -7.80 1.70 -15.00
CA SER A 290 -8.80 0.72 -15.39
C SER A 290 -9.70 0.24 -14.25
N ALA A 291 -9.36 0.56 -13.00
CA ALA A 291 -10.15 0.24 -11.82
C ALA A 291 -11.39 1.15 -11.73
N ASN A 292 -12.41 0.71 -10.99
CA ASN A 292 -13.58 1.53 -10.73
C ASN A 292 -13.58 1.99 -9.26
N TRP A 293 -13.48 3.30 -9.04
CA TRP A 293 -13.53 3.90 -7.71
C TRP A 293 -14.79 4.76 -7.51
N GLY A 294 -15.83 4.48 -8.28
CA GLY A 294 -17.03 5.31 -8.29
C GLY A 294 -16.83 6.59 -9.09
N THR A 295 -17.89 7.31 -9.25
CA THR A 295 -17.93 8.54 -10.03
C THR A 295 -18.18 9.73 -9.13
N SER A 296 -17.50 10.82 -9.42
CA SER A 296 -17.74 12.13 -8.82
C SER A 296 -18.32 13.08 -9.86
N THR A 297 -19.44 13.68 -9.53
CA THR A 297 -19.95 14.82 -10.30
C THR A 297 -19.18 16.08 -9.90
N MET A 298 -18.33 16.58 -10.80
CA MET A 298 -17.74 17.90 -10.68
C MET A 298 -18.14 18.74 -11.90
N ALA A 299 -18.90 19.76 -11.62
CA ALA A 299 -19.33 20.82 -12.52
C ALA A 299 -20.12 20.38 -13.76
N THR A 300 -19.68 19.46 -14.59
CA THR A 300 -20.37 19.02 -15.82
C THR A 300 -19.95 17.64 -16.31
N GLU A 301 -18.95 17.00 -15.70
CA GLU A 301 -18.46 15.69 -16.14
C GLU A 301 -18.40 14.71 -14.98
N GLU A 302 -19.00 13.54 -15.19
CA GLU A 302 -18.90 12.40 -14.31
C GLU A 302 -17.57 11.68 -14.59
N LYS A 303 -16.63 11.68 -13.63
CA LYS A 303 -15.33 11.03 -13.78
C LYS A 303 -15.12 9.97 -12.72
N ASN A 304 -14.62 8.79 -13.13
CA ASN A 304 -14.14 7.78 -12.22
C ASN A 304 -12.90 8.31 -11.47
N TYR A 305 -12.91 8.25 -10.14
CA TYR A 305 -11.78 8.72 -9.31
C TYR A 305 -10.45 8.02 -9.63
N ALA A 306 -10.47 6.75 -10.04
CA ALA A 306 -9.28 6.01 -10.44
C ALA A 306 -8.57 6.64 -11.65
N ASN A 307 -9.32 7.30 -12.54
CA ASN A 307 -8.72 8.01 -13.68
C ASN A 307 -7.87 9.20 -13.24
N LEU A 308 -8.17 9.82 -12.09
CA LEU A 308 -7.34 10.92 -11.56
C LEU A 308 -5.99 10.42 -11.06
N ALA A 309 -5.99 9.23 -10.46
CA ALA A 309 -4.77 8.57 -9.99
C ALA A 309 -3.83 8.19 -11.14
N GLY A 310 -4.39 7.86 -12.32
CA GLY A 310 -3.58 7.32 -13.41
C GLY A 310 -3.02 5.93 -13.08
N ASP A 311 -2.10 5.44 -13.89
CA ASP A 311 -1.43 4.16 -13.66
C ASP A 311 -0.15 4.34 -12.83
N ALA A 312 0.47 3.22 -12.42
CA ALA A 312 1.77 3.28 -11.77
C ALA A 312 2.69 2.18 -12.32
N MET A 313 4.00 2.47 -12.31
CA MET A 313 5.04 1.53 -12.71
C MET A 313 6.11 1.45 -11.61
N GLY A 314 6.60 0.22 -11.37
CA GLY A 314 7.71 -0.04 -10.48
C GLY A 314 8.81 -0.82 -11.17
N ILE A 315 10.06 -0.39 -10.98
CA ILE A 315 11.26 -1.10 -11.43
C ILE A 315 12.13 -1.36 -10.21
N ASN A 316 12.57 -2.61 -10.05
CA ASN A 316 13.51 -2.97 -8.98
C ASN A 316 14.71 -3.70 -9.56
N ILE A 317 15.86 -3.51 -8.92
CA ILE A 317 17.09 -4.27 -9.17
C ILE A 317 17.69 -4.69 -7.83
N ALA A 318 18.21 -5.90 -7.78
CA ALA A 318 18.86 -6.41 -6.58
C ALA A 318 19.98 -7.40 -6.92
N SER A 319 20.91 -7.54 -5.97
CA SER A 319 21.92 -8.57 -6.01
C SER A 319 21.97 -9.31 -4.68
N THR A 320 22.14 -10.62 -4.74
CA THR A 320 22.37 -11.46 -3.56
C THR A 320 23.76 -12.07 -3.62
N PHE A 321 24.40 -12.20 -2.45
CA PHE A 321 25.76 -12.68 -2.27
C PHE A 321 25.77 -13.80 -1.24
N GLN A 322 26.04 -15.03 -1.69
CA GLN A 322 26.18 -16.17 -0.79
C GLN A 322 27.59 -16.16 -0.16
N ALA A 323 27.66 -16.02 1.15
CA ALA A 323 28.90 -16.07 1.93
C ALA A 323 28.96 -17.36 2.74
N GLY A 324 29.79 -18.28 2.29
CA GLY A 324 29.84 -19.64 2.83
C GLY A 324 28.52 -20.39 2.58
N LYS A 325 28.18 -21.34 3.48
CA LYS A 325 26.97 -22.15 3.35
C LYS A 325 25.74 -21.54 4.00
N ASN A 326 25.93 -20.62 4.94
CA ASN A 326 24.90 -20.22 5.89
C ASN A 326 24.42 -18.77 5.69
N PHE A 327 25.23 -17.89 5.12
CA PHE A 327 24.87 -16.49 5.01
C PHE A 327 24.54 -16.11 3.57
N LEU A 328 23.43 -15.41 3.40
CA LEU A 328 23.04 -14.74 2.17
C LEU A 328 22.84 -13.25 2.48
N PHE A 329 23.63 -12.39 1.85
CA PHE A 329 23.48 -10.96 1.92
C PHE A 329 22.78 -10.44 0.67
N SER A 330 22.08 -9.33 0.79
CA SER A 330 21.42 -8.67 -0.34
C SER A 330 21.54 -7.17 -0.24
N VAL A 331 21.63 -6.55 -1.41
CA VAL A 331 21.46 -5.11 -1.62
C VAL A 331 20.64 -4.91 -2.88
N GLY A 332 19.75 -3.93 -2.85
CA GLY A 332 18.92 -3.59 -3.98
C GLY A 332 18.26 -2.23 -3.82
N GLY A 333 17.45 -1.89 -4.78
CA GLY A 333 16.65 -0.67 -4.76
C GLY A 333 15.65 -0.68 -5.88
N GLY A 334 14.76 0.29 -5.87
CA GLY A 334 13.72 0.42 -6.86
C GLY A 334 13.29 1.87 -7.05
N TYR A 335 12.51 2.07 -8.09
CA TYR A 335 11.84 3.32 -8.39
C TYR A 335 10.37 3.03 -8.71
N THR A 336 9.48 3.83 -8.13
CA THR A 336 8.06 3.79 -8.43
C THR A 336 7.62 5.13 -9.00
N ASP A 337 6.99 5.08 -10.16
CA ASP A 337 6.46 6.21 -10.93
C ASP A 337 4.93 6.20 -10.83
N PHE A 338 4.36 7.27 -10.31
CA PHE A 338 2.90 7.48 -10.21
C PHE A 338 2.45 8.41 -11.32
N GLN A 339 1.82 7.89 -12.34
CA GLN A 339 1.43 8.61 -13.54
C GLN A 339 0.08 9.30 -13.38
N TYR A 340 -0.03 10.23 -12.43
CA TYR A 340 -1.27 10.98 -12.18
C TYR A 340 -1.77 11.66 -13.46
N SER A 341 -3.02 11.39 -13.84
CA SER A 341 -3.67 12.15 -14.94
C SER A 341 -4.18 13.49 -14.45
N ASP A 342 -4.62 13.59 -13.21
CA ASP A 342 -4.97 14.83 -12.54
C ASP A 342 -4.56 14.73 -11.06
N ARG A 343 -3.33 15.12 -10.78
CA ARG A 343 -2.76 15.09 -9.43
C ARG A 343 -3.52 15.96 -8.45
N ASN A 344 -3.84 17.18 -8.82
CA ASN A 344 -4.56 18.13 -7.96
C ASN A 344 -5.96 17.58 -7.61
N GLY A 345 -6.67 17.07 -8.61
CA GLY A 345 -7.96 16.42 -8.43
C GLY A 345 -7.86 15.19 -7.55
N TYR A 346 -6.86 14.33 -7.77
CA TYR A 346 -6.63 13.13 -6.96
C TYR A 346 -6.39 13.48 -5.49
N PHE A 347 -5.41 14.34 -5.19
CA PHE A 347 -5.09 14.73 -3.82
C PHE A 347 -6.27 15.37 -3.10
N THR A 348 -6.99 16.26 -3.78
CA THR A 348 -8.14 16.93 -3.18
C THR A 348 -9.32 16.00 -2.90
N LYS A 349 -9.65 15.13 -3.85
CA LYS A 349 -10.87 14.30 -3.77
C LYS A 349 -10.64 13.00 -3.00
N ALA A 350 -9.45 12.43 -3.10
CA ALA A 350 -9.11 11.19 -2.42
C ALA A 350 -8.55 11.42 -1.01
N GLY A 351 -8.38 12.66 -0.56
CA GLY A 351 -7.77 12.97 0.74
C GLY A 351 -6.32 12.50 0.81
N ALA A 352 -5.57 12.61 -0.29
CA ALA A 352 -4.24 12.05 -0.39
C ALA A 352 -3.15 12.92 0.25
N PHE A 353 -3.49 14.11 0.74
CA PHE A 353 -2.55 14.99 1.45
C PHE A 353 -1.99 14.34 2.72
N GLU A 354 -2.81 13.60 3.45
CA GLU A 354 -2.46 12.94 4.70
C GLU A 354 -1.54 11.72 4.51
N THR A 355 -1.46 11.21 3.29
CA THR A 355 -0.60 10.04 2.97
C THR A 355 0.55 10.42 2.05
N ALA A 356 0.44 11.54 1.33
CA ALA A 356 1.42 12.08 0.40
C ALA A 356 2.06 11.01 -0.51
N PRO A 357 1.27 10.22 -1.28
CA PRO A 357 1.81 9.22 -2.18
C PRO A 357 2.43 9.90 -3.39
N ASP A 358 3.68 9.60 -3.67
CA ASP A 358 4.40 10.21 -4.77
C ASP A 358 5.49 9.32 -5.34
N ASP A 359 6.05 9.75 -6.49
CA ASP A 359 7.23 9.11 -7.05
C ASP A 359 8.26 8.88 -5.96
N ASN A 360 8.81 7.70 -5.93
CA ASN A 360 9.76 7.36 -4.89
C ASN A 360 10.82 6.38 -5.37
N TYR A 361 11.93 6.39 -4.68
CA TYR A 361 12.96 5.37 -4.82
C TYR A 361 13.29 4.79 -3.45
N ASN A 362 13.57 3.50 -3.44
CA ASN A 362 13.91 2.79 -2.23
C ASN A 362 15.31 2.17 -2.32
N ILE A 363 15.94 2.05 -1.17
CA ILE A 363 17.17 1.31 -0.97
C ILE A 363 16.90 0.21 0.03
N ASN A 364 17.31 -1.01 -0.31
CA ASN A 364 17.06 -2.22 0.47
C ASN A 364 18.36 -2.92 0.79
N THR A 365 18.44 -3.46 1.99
CA THR A 365 19.54 -4.34 2.38
C THR A 365 19.06 -5.36 3.40
N GLY A 366 19.77 -6.47 3.51
CA GLY A 366 19.45 -7.46 4.52
C GLY A 366 20.30 -8.71 4.39
N MET A 367 20.03 -9.63 5.29
CA MET A 367 20.70 -10.92 5.32
C MET A 367 19.74 -12.04 5.68
N SER A 368 20.06 -13.24 5.21
CA SER A 368 19.48 -14.47 5.72
C SER A 368 20.58 -15.35 6.30
N TYR A 369 20.24 -16.03 7.41
CA TYR A 369 21.11 -16.96 8.09
C TYR A 369 20.45 -18.33 8.22
N THR A 370 21.05 -19.32 7.59
CA THR A 370 20.59 -20.71 7.64
C THR A 370 21.24 -21.41 8.83
N ILE A 371 20.44 -21.67 9.88
CA ILE A 371 20.88 -22.35 11.10
C ILE A 371 21.07 -23.83 10.86
N SER A 372 20.13 -24.44 10.12
CA SER A 372 20.14 -25.85 9.76
C SER A 372 19.61 -26.02 8.35
N ASN A 373 19.67 -27.23 7.80
CA ASN A 373 19.09 -27.50 6.48
C ASN A 373 17.59 -27.15 6.37
N ASN A 374 16.94 -26.94 7.51
CA ASN A 374 15.50 -26.77 7.62
C ASN A 374 15.05 -25.40 8.08
N ILE A 375 15.95 -24.57 8.62
CA ILE A 375 15.55 -23.28 9.22
C ILE A 375 16.46 -22.16 8.73
N THR A 376 15.87 -21.13 8.15
CA THR A 376 16.55 -19.91 7.71
C THR A 376 15.86 -18.69 8.31
N PHE A 377 16.60 -17.81 8.96
CA PHE A 377 16.13 -16.51 9.43
C PHE A 377 16.52 -15.42 8.45
N THR A 378 15.61 -14.48 8.23
CA THR A 378 15.84 -13.27 7.41
C THR A 378 15.64 -12.03 8.27
N ALA A 379 16.56 -11.06 8.14
CA ALA A 379 16.43 -9.71 8.69
C ALA A 379 16.76 -8.69 7.59
N ALA A 380 15.94 -7.66 7.49
CA ALA A 380 16.04 -6.71 6.39
C ALA A 380 15.61 -5.29 6.79
N TYR A 381 16.14 -4.33 6.05
CA TYR A 381 15.83 -2.92 6.17
C TYR A 381 15.62 -2.31 4.79
N MET A 382 14.65 -1.41 4.70
CA MET A 382 14.38 -0.57 3.54
C MET A 382 14.17 0.86 3.98
N HIS A 383 14.73 1.79 3.21
CA HIS A 383 14.36 3.20 3.28
C HIS A 383 13.79 3.65 1.94
N THR A 384 12.65 4.35 1.97
CA THR A 384 12.01 4.92 0.80
C THR A 384 12.01 6.43 0.88
N PHE A 385 12.55 7.05 -0.15
CA PHE A 385 12.60 8.49 -0.38
C PHE A 385 11.47 8.87 -1.34
N TYR A 386 10.52 9.65 -0.88
CA TYR A 386 9.47 10.21 -1.71
C TYR A 386 9.89 11.57 -2.25
N LYS A 387 9.40 11.91 -3.42
CA LYS A 387 9.64 13.22 -4.02
C LYS A 387 8.75 14.26 -3.36
N ASP A 388 9.36 15.33 -2.83
CA ASP A 388 8.62 16.47 -2.32
C ASP A 388 7.87 17.17 -3.45
N GLN A 389 6.62 17.58 -3.18
CA GLN A 389 5.77 18.18 -4.18
C GLN A 389 4.98 19.38 -3.64
N THR A 390 4.50 20.19 -4.58
CA THR A 390 3.49 21.20 -4.32
C THR A 390 2.26 20.86 -5.15
N VAL A 391 1.16 20.61 -4.49
CA VAL A 391 -0.13 20.25 -5.09
C VAL A 391 -1.12 21.37 -4.79
N THR A 392 -1.98 21.70 -5.73
CA THR A 392 -3.06 22.66 -5.50
C THR A 392 -4.30 21.94 -5.01
N ALA A 393 -4.72 22.18 -3.77
CA ALA A 393 -6.02 21.75 -3.28
C ALA A 393 -7.11 22.56 -3.99
N VAL A 394 -7.88 21.89 -4.86
CA VAL A 394 -8.97 22.49 -5.63
C VAL A 394 -10.23 22.51 -4.76
N LEU A 395 -10.39 23.58 -4.01
CA LEU A 395 -11.54 23.84 -3.13
C LEU A 395 -12.63 24.61 -3.88
N ALA A 396 -13.69 25.03 -3.21
CA ALA A 396 -14.68 25.93 -3.81
C ALA A 396 -14.05 27.31 -4.09
N GLN A 397 -14.15 27.80 -5.33
CA GLN A 397 -13.58 29.11 -5.71
C GLN A 397 -14.02 30.23 -4.75
N PRO A 398 -13.14 31.16 -4.34
CA PRO A 398 -11.77 31.39 -4.88
C PRO A 398 -10.62 30.80 -4.05
N LEU A 399 -10.85 29.72 -3.31
CA LEU A 399 -9.92 29.18 -2.30
C LEU A 399 -9.09 27.99 -2.85
N ASP A 400 -8.32 28.21 -3.92
CA ASP A 400 -7.29 27.25 -4.30
C ASP A 400 -6.06 27.43 -3.41
N VAL A 401 -5.68 26.39 -2.69
CA VAL A 401 -4.59 26.41 -1.71
C VAL A 401 -3.43 25.55 -2.20
N LYS A 402 -2.22 26.13 -2.19
CA LYS A 402 -1.01 25.36 -2.45
C LYS A 402 -0.60 24.59 -1.21
N VAL A 403 -0.46 23.28 -1.36
CA VAL A 403 -0.05 22.36 -0.30
C VAL A 403 1.27 21.73 -0.68
N LYS A 404 2.31 21.94 0.10
CA LYS A 404 3.56 21.19 -0.02
C LYS A 404 3.40 19.87 0.69
N THR A 405 3.75 18.76 0.03
CA THR A 405 3.72 17.43 0.61
C THR A 405 5.11 16.83 0.62
N SER A 406 5.42 16.08 1.67
CA SER A 406 6.67 15.36 1.86
C SER A 406 6.38 14.03 2.57
N ASN A 407 7.16 13.01 2.29
CA ASN A 407 7.01 11.70 2.93
C ASN A 407 8.35 10.96 2.98
N SER A 408 8.51 10.09 3.96
CA SER A 408 9.56 9.09 4.04
C SER A 408 9.04 7.83 4.71
N LEU A 409 9.63 6.69 4.38
CA LEU A 409 9.27 5.40 4.95
C LEU A 409 10.53 4.61 5.29
N ASP A 410 10.61 4.16 6.54
CA ASP A 410 11.53 3.11 6.96
C ASP A 410 10.77 1.82 7.19
N ALA A 411 11.27 0.69 6.70
CA ALA A 411 10.73 -0.63 6.97
C ALA A 411 11.81 -1.54 7.57
N ILE A 412 11.48 -2.16 8.69
CA ILE A 412 12.27 -3.23 9.30
C ILE A 412 11.46 -4.53 9.14
N ALA A 413 12.09 -5.55 8.62
CA ALA A 413 11.44 -6.84 8.42
C ALA A 413 12.24 -7.99 8.99
N ILE A 414 11.52 -8.95 9.58
CA ILE A 414 12.07 -10.22 10.05
C ILE A 414 11.23 -11.35 9.50
N GLY A 415 11.87 -12.46 9.18
CA GLY A 415 11.21 -13.65 8.65
C GLY A 415 11.91 -14.94 9.06
N VAL A 416 11.18 -16.03 8.97
CA VAL A 416 11.70 -17.38 9.15
C VAL A 416 11.13 -18.31 8.09
N ASP A 417 11.99 -19.04 7.42
CA ASP A 417 11.66 -20.16 6.53
C ASP A 417 11.92 -21.49 7.23
N ILE A 418 10.93 -22.36 7.21
CA ILE A 418 10.99 -23.70 7.80
C ILE A 418 10.67 -24.74 6.71
N LYS A 419 11.48 -25.77 6.58
CA LYS A 419 11.33 -26.88 5.62
C LYS A 419 11.17 -28.20 6.37
N PHE A 420 10.28 -29.05 5.88
CA PHE A 420 10.01 -30.37 6.45
C PHE A 420 10.16 -31.45 5.39
#